data_56f5ef49656a6a18891f12f9db6c8def
#
_entry.id   56f5ef49656a6a18891f12f9db6c8def
#
_cell.length_a   1.000
_cell.length_b   1.000
_cell.length_c   1.000
_cell.angle_alpha   90.00
_cell.angle_beta   90.00
_cell.angle_gamma   90.00
#
_symmetry.space_group_name_H-M   'P 1'
#
loop_
_entity.id
_entity.type
_entity.pdbx_description
1 polymer ?
#
loop_
_entity_poly.entity_id
_entity_poly.type
_entity_poly.pdbx_seq_one_letter_code
_entity_poly.pdbx_strand_id
1 'polypeptide(L)'
;MIGECISAGELAEAVLIVAHPDDEILWFASIAEDVGKIVICFLDDPETPDLADARKRTLKEHPLADRIQCLGLTETCSFGHADWSDPEPASSGLRIAATGEVANVYEERAAALRTELAPYIADATHVFTHNPWGEYGHEEHVMVHRVVSDLAASGSTRVWYSNYASSWSTGLMLRYCGR
;
A
#
# COMPACT_ATOMS: atom_id res chain seq x y z
N MET A 1 -8.75 18.46 -19.90
CA MET A 1 -9.55 17.39 -19.28
C MET A 1 -9.91 17.85 -17.89
N ILE A 2 -11.20 17.90 -17.56
CA ILE A 2 -11.64 18.08 -16.17
C ILE A 2 -11.31 16.76 -15.49
N GLY A 3 -10.49 16.78 -14.43
CA GLY A 3 -10.16 15.57 -13.68
C GLY A 3 -11.43 14.90 -13.14
N GLU A 4 -11.45 13.59 -13.06
CA GLU A 4 -12.52 12.87 -12.38
C GLU A 4 -12.52 13.27 -10.90
N CYS A 5 -13.69 13.58 -10.37
CA CYS A 5 -13.87 13.88 -8.94
C CYS A 5 -14.71 12.78 -8.31
N ILE A 6 -14.33 12.35 -7.14
CA ILE A 6 -15.14 11.46 -6.32
C ILE A 6 -16.08 12.28 -5.44
N SER A 7 -17.34 11.88 -5.32
CA SER A 7 -18.30 12.51 -4.43
C SER A 7 -18.10 12.05 -2.99
N ALA A 8 -18.63 12.83 -2.02
CA ALA A 8 -18.58 12.45 -0.61
C ALA A 8 -19.27 11.11 -0.32
N GLY A 9 -20.36 10.80 -1.06
CA GLY A 9 -21.08 9.52 -0.92
C GLY A 9 -20.24 8.34 -1.41
N GLU A 10 -19.57 8.48 -2.57
CA GLU A 10 -18.67 7.45 -3.10
C GLU A 10 -17.45 7.29 -2.19
N LEU A 11 -16.96 8.38 -1.60
CA LEU A 11 -15.83 8.33 -0.66
C LEU A 11 -16.20 7.56 0.62
N ALA A 12 -17.41 7.76 1.14
CA ALA A 12 -17.91 7.01 2.31
C ALA A 12 -18.08 5.49 2.07
N GLU A 13 -18.12 5.06 0.82
CA GLU A 13 -18.16 3.64 0.43
C GLU A 13 -16.79 3.12 -0.04
N ALA A 14 -15.79 3.99 -0.14
CA ALA A 14 -14.46 3.64 -0.60
C ALA A 14 -13.65 2.89 0.47
N VAL A 15 -12.65 2.14 0.01
CA VAL A 15 -11.67 1.45 0.86
C VAL A 15 -10.31 2.11 0.69
N LEU A 16 -9.67 2.48 1.78
CA LEU A 16 -8.27 2.89 1.82
C LEU A 16 -7.42 1.69 2.23
N ILE A 17 -6.43 1.32 1.43
CA ILE A 17 -5.52 0.20 1.69
C ILE A 17 -4.09 0.73 1.74
N VAL A 18 -3.46 0.59 2.90
CA VAL A 18 -2.10 1.09 3.17
C VAL A 18 -1.21 0.01 3.76
N ALA A 19 0.10 0.21 3.65
CA ALA A 19 1.08 -0.76 4.12
C ALA A 19 1.18 -0.79 5.64
N HIS A 20 1.49 0.34 6.28
CA HIS A 20 1.84 0.40 7.70
C HIS A 20 0.88 1.29 8.50
N PRO A 21 0.80 1.10 9.83
CA PRO A 21 0.14 2.04 10.73
C PRO A 21 0.88 3.38 10.73
N ASP A 22 0.26 4.43 10.27
CA ASP A 22 0.65 5.83 10.04
C ASP A 22 0.50 6.29 8.58
N ASP A 23 0.55 5.40 7.61
CA ASP A 23 0.43 5.72 6.19
C ASP A 23 -0.91 6.39 5.86
N GLU A 24 -2.00 6.00 6.55
CA GLU A 24 -3.32 6.60 6.36
C GLU A 24 -3.33 8.09 6.73
N ILE A 25 -2.47 8.49 7.66
CA ILE A 25 -2.31 9.89 8.05
C ILE A 25 -1.26 10.58 7.17
N LEU A 26 -0.11 9.93 6.92
CA LEU A 26 0.99 10.53 6.18
C LEU A 26 0.63 10.84 4.73
N TRP A 27 -0.07 9.93 4.06
CA TRP A 27 -0.32 10.00 2.62
C TRP A 27 -1.78 10.32 2.27
N PHE A 28 -2.72 10.08 3.19
CA PHE A 28 -4.15 10.14 2.93
C PHE A 28 -4.94 10.95 3.96
N ALA A 29 -4.29 11.80 4.76
CA ALA A 29 -4.94 12.63 5.79
C ALA A 29 -6.16 13.43 5.26
N SER A 30 -6.15 13.82 3.98
CA SER A 30 -7.25 14.58 3.37
C SER A 30 -8.53 13.79 3.15
N ILE A 31 -8.48 12.46 3.24
CA ILE A 31 -9.63 11.57 2.98
C ILE A 31 -9.83 10.51 4.06
N ALA A 32 -8.87 10.30 4.97
CA ALA A 32 -8.89 9.23 5.95
C ALA A 32 -10.15 9.24 6.84
N GLU A 33 -10.65 10.43 7.18
CA GLU A 33 -11.86 10.58 7.99
C GLU A 33 -13.15 10.32 7.19
N ASP A 34 -13.10 10.36 5.86
CA ASP A 34 -14.27 10.27 4.99
C ASP A 34 -14.45 8.88 4.37
N VAL A 35 -13.40 8.07 4.27
CA VAL A 35 -13.50 6.73 3.70
C VAL A 35 -14.24 5.76 4.61
N GLY A 36 -14.97 4.82 4.02
CA GLY A 36 -15.80 3.86 4.76
C GLY A 36 -14.98 2.82 5.52
N LYS A 37 -13.82 2.45 5.02
CA LYS A 37 -12.94 1.43 5.61
C LYS A 37 -11.47 1.75 5.34
N ILE A 38 -10.63 1.44 6.32
CA ILE A 38 -9.17 1.50 6.22
C ILE A 38 -8.62 0.10 6.47
N VAL A 39 -7.80 -0.42 5.55
CA VAL A 39 -7.12 -1.70 5.70
C VAL A 39 -5.62 -1.44 5.80
N ILE A 40 -5.02 -1.85 6.92
CA ILE A 40 -3.59 -1.76 7.17
C ILE A 40 -3.00 -3.15 7.02
N CYS A 41 -2.00 -3.31 6.14
CA CYS A 41 -1.50 -4.62 5.74
C CYS A 41 -0.51 -5.22 6.74
N PHE A 42 0.51 -4.47 7.10
CA PHE A 42 1.62 -4.94 7.94
C PHE A 42 1.53 -4.38 9.35
N LEU A 43 2.01 -5.16 10.31
CA LEU A 43 2.01 -4.78 11.72
C LEU A 43 3.32 -5.11 12.42
N ASP A 44 3.79 -6.34 12.22
CA ASP A 44 4.96 -6.85 12.91
C ASP A 44 6.21 -6.60 12.06
N ASP A 45 7.21 -5.95 12.66
CA ASP A 45 8.53 -5.74 12.07
C ASP A 45 9.53 -6.69 12.75
N PRO A 46 10.12 -7.65 12.01
CA PRO A 46 11.09 -8.59 12.57
C PRO A 46 12.36 -7.95 13.10
N GLU A 47 12.74 -6.78 12.57
CA GLU A 47 13.93 -6.04 12.99
C GLU A 47 13.69 -5.21 14.26
N THR A 48 12.43 -4.82 14.52
CA THR A 48 12.03 -4.05 15.71
C THR A 48 10.79 -4.64 16.40
N PRO A 49 10.90 -5.80 17.10
CA PRO A 49 9.76 -6.50 17.68
C PRO A 49 8.92 -5.64 18.66
N ASP A 50 9.54 -4.73 19.40
CA ASP A 50 8.83 -3.83 20.32
C ASP A 50 7.90 -2.84 19.60
N LEU A 51 8.14 -2.60 18.32
CA LEU A 51 7.32 -1.71 17.50
C LEU A 51 5.92 -2.28 17.28
N ALA A 52 5.79 -3.59 17.11
CA ALA A 52 4.50 -4.25 16.92
C ALA A 52 3.52 -3.98 18.07
N ASP A 53 4.00 -4.05 19.32
CA ASP A 53 3.17 -3.76 20.50
C ASP A 53 2.81 -2.28 20.62
N ALA A 54 3.71 -1.39 20.22
CA ALA A 54 3.42 0.05 20.14
C ALA A 54 2.35 0.31 19.07
N ARG A 55 2.48 -0.26 17.87
CA ARG A 55 1.51 -0.16 16.78
C ARG A 55 0.13 -0.70 17.19
N LYS A 56 0.06 -1.86 17.85
CA LYS A 56 -1.20 -2.43 18.37
C LYS A 56 -1.91 -1.48 19.35
N ARG A 57 -1.16 -0.83 20.24
CA ARG A 57 -1.71 0.17 21.17
C ARG A 57 -2.25 1.39 20.42
N THR A 58 -1.45 1.93 19.48
CA THR A 58 -1.84 3.09 18.67
C THR A 58 -3.11 2.81 17.85
N LEU A 59 -3.19 1.66 17.20
CA LEU A 59 -4.38 1.27 16.42
C LEU A 59 -5.62 1.13 17.31
N LYS A 60 -5.48 0.63 18.53
CA LYS A 60 -6.61 0.51 19.47
C LYS A 60 -7.12 1.87 19.95
N GLU A 61 -6.22 2.84 20.07
CA GLU A 61 -6.52 4.20 20.53
C GLU A 61 -6.76 5.17 19.36
N HIS A 62 -6.68 4.69 18.13
CA HIS A 62 -6.84 5.50 16.94
C HIS A 62 -8.25 6.10 16.86
N PRO A 63 -8.41 7.40 16.52
CA PRO A 63 -9.73 8.02 16.38
C PRO A 63 -10.68 7.32 15.42
N LEU A 64 -10.14 6.61 14.41
CA LEU A 64 -10.88 5.85 13.40
C LEU A 64 -10.82 4.34 13.63
N ALA A 65 -10.55 3.87 14.85
CA ALA A 65 -10.34 2.45 15.16
C ALA A 65 -11.52 1.55 14.73
N ASP A 66 -12.73 2.07 14.73
CA ASP A 66 -13.95 1.38 14.30
C ASP A 66 -14.01 1.11 12.78
N ARG A 67 -13.23 1.83 11.98
CA ARG A 67 -13.12 1.67 10.52
C ARG A 67 -11.83 0.96 10.09
N ILE A 68 -10.87 0.81 11.01
CA ILE A 68 -9.56 0.21 10.71
C ILE A 68 -9.64 -1.30 10.87
N GLN A 69 -9.25 -2.02 9.82
CA GLN A 69 -8.95 -3.43 9.84
C GLN A 69 -7.45 -3.63 9.61
N CYS A 70 -6.73 -4.13 10.60
CA CYS A 70 -5.33 -4.52 10.44
C CYS A 70 -5.25 -6.00 10.09
N LEU A 71 -4.55 -6.35 8.99
CA LEU A 71 -4.33 -7.73 8.56
C LEU A 71 -3.28 -8.43 9.42
N GLY A 72 -2.40 -7.67 10.06
CA GLY A 72 -1.37 -8.20 10.96
C GLY A 72 -0.28 -9.00 10.25
N LEU A 73 -0.05 -8.76 8.96
CA LEU A 73 1.06 -9.39 8.26
C LEU A 73 2.40 -8.89 8.81
N THR A 74 3.40 -9.76 8.74
CA THR A 74 4.78 -9.40 9.09
C THR A 74 5.45 -8.71 7.92
N GLU A 75 6.19 -7.64 8.17
CA GLU A 75 7.00 -6.92 7.17
C GLU A 75 8.07 -7.83 6.55
N THR A 76 8.54 -7.44 5.38
CA THR A 76 9.44 -8.25 4.55
C THR A 76 10.91 -7.94 4.80
N CYS A 77 11.22 -6.90 5.57
CA CYS A 77 12.57 -6.35 5.72
C CYS A 77 13.23 -6.02 4.37
N SER A 78 12.41 -5.62 3.38
CA SER A 78 12.88 -5.33 2.02
C SER A 78 13.28 -3.88 1.81
N PHE A 79 13.08 -3.01 2.79
CA PHE A 79 13.40 -1.60 2.65
C PHE A 79 14.87 -1.37 2.30
N GLY A 80 15.11 -0.64 1.21
CA GLY A 80 16.46 -0.38 0.70
C GLY A 80 17.09 -1.54 -0.10
N HIS A 81 16.35 -2.62 -0.40
CA HIS A 81 16.85 -3.77 -1.14
C HIS A 81 16.51 -3.74 -2.65
N ALA A 82 15.70 -2.81 -3.13
CA ALA A 82 15.57 -2.56 -4.56
C ALA A 82 16.67 -1.62 -5.06
N ASP A 83 17.08 -1.80 -6.32
CA ASP A 83 17.98 -0.85 -6.98
C ASP A 83 17.18 0.34 -7.50
N TRP A 84 17.07 1.39 -6.69
CA TRP A 84 16.35 2.59 -7.05
C TRP A 84 17.06 3.47 -8.10
N SER A 85 18.31 3.18 -8.44
CA SER A 85 19.00 3.82 -9.57
C SER A 85 18.52 3.23 -10.90
N ASP A 86 18.12 1.95 -10.90
CA ASP A 86 17.53 1.24 -12.04
C ASP A 86 16.39 0.31 -11.57
N PRO A 87 15.24 0.87 -11.09
CA PRO A 87 14.18 0.08 -10.51
C PRO A 87 13.50 -0.79 -11.57
N GLU A 88 13.45 -2.10 -11.34
CA GLU A 88 12.75 -3.05 -12.20
C GLU A 88 11.41 -3.46 -11.60
N PRO A 89 10.27 -3.10 -12.22
CA PRO A 89 8.97 -3.57 -11.82
C PRO A 89 8.84 -5.10 -11.99
N ALA A 90 8.27 -5.76 -10.98
CA ALA A 90 7.94 -7.18 -10.99
C ALA A 90 6.42 -7.37 -10.78
N SER A 91 5.94 -8.60 -10.87
CA SER A 91 4.54 -8.94 -10.60
C SER A 91 4.12 -8.65 -9.16
N SER A 92 5.05 -8.77 -8.22
CA SER A 92 4.86 -8.52 -6.79
C SER A 92 5.16 -7.07 -6.37
N GLY A 93 5.57 -6.20 -7.29
CA GLY A 93 5.99 -4.82 -7.02
C GLY A 93 7.31 -4.48 -7.70
N LEU A 94 8.42 -4.56 -6.96
CA LEU A 94 9.77 -4.33 -7.45
C LEU A 94 10.60 -5.61 -7.38
N ARG A 95 11.58 -5.73 -8.29
CA ARG A 95 12.63 -6.74 -8.15
C ARG A 95 13.54 -6.37 -6.99
N ILE A 96 13.58 -7.22 -5.97
CA ILE A 96 14.51 -7.09 -4.86
C ILE A 96 15.88 -7.66 -5.29
N ALA A 97 16.88 -6.81 -5.32
CA ALA A 97 18.22 -7.15 -5.84
C ALA A 97 19.09 -7.88 -4.81
N ALA A 98 18.69 -7.94 -3.56
CA ALA A 98 19.45 -8.55 -2.49
C ALA A 98 19.38 -10.09 -2.48
N THR A 99 20.06 -10.69 -1.51
CA THR A 99 20.16 -12.13 -1.24
C THR A 99 18.83 -12.85 -1.43
N GLY A 100 18.84 -14.05 -1.95
CA GLY A 100 17.67 -14.85 -2.29
C GLY A 100 16.60 -14.97 -1.18
N GLU A 101 16.99 -14.83 0.08
CA GLU A 101 16.06 -14.89 1.24
C GLU A 101 15.10 -13.70 1.28
N VAL A 102 15.58 -12.46 1.20
CA VAL A 102 14.72 -11.26 1.20
C VAL A 102 13.77 -11.26 -0.01
N ALA A 103 14.27 -11.65 -1.18
CA ALA A 103 13.44 -11.74 -2.38
C ALA A 103 12.32 -12.80 -2.21
N ASN A 104 12.63 -13.95 -1.64
CA ASN A 104 11.65 -15.01 -1.39
C ASN A 104 10.59 -14.57 -0.39
N VAL A 105 10.97 -13.94 0.72
CA VAL A 105 10.04 -13.40 1.73
C VAL A 105 9.15 -12.33 1.09
N TYR A 106 9.69 -11.46 0.25
CA TYR A 106 8.93 -10.44 -0.47
C TYR A 106 7.84 -11.05 -1.36
N GLU A 107 8.20 -12.06 -2.18
CA GLU A 107 7.25 -12.74 -3.06
C GLU A 107 6.18 -13.53 -2.27
N GLU A 108 6.56 -14.24 -1.22
CA GLU A 108 5.64 -14.96 -0.34
C GLU A 108 4.64 -13.99 0.31
N ARG A 109 5.13 -12.82 0.75
CA ARG A 109 4.29 -11.81 1.38
C ARG A 109 3.34 -11.18 0.38
N ALA A 110 3.77 -10.91 -0.85
CA ALA A 110 2.90 -10.44 -1.91
C ALA A 110 1.78 -11.44 -2.24
N ALA A 111 2.08 -12.75 -2.23
CA ALA A 111 1.08 -13.79 -2.43
C ALA A 111 0.06 -13.87 -1.29
N ALA A 112 0.52 -13.78 -0.03
CA ALA A 112 -0.34 -13.72 1.14
C ALA A 112 -1.24 -12.48 1.10
N LEU A 113 -0.66 -11.31 0.82
CA LEU A 113 -1.36 -10.03 0.71
C LEU A 113 -2.46 -10.08 -0.36
N ARG A 114 -2.20 -10.71 -1.50
CA ARG A 114 -3.19 -10.90 -2.57
C ARG A 114 -4.42 -11.68 -2.07
N THR A 115 -4.20 -12.72 -1.29
CA THR A 115 -5.27 -13.53 -0.72
C THR A 115 -6.10 -12.74 0.30
N GLU A 116 -5.43 -12.04 1.19
CA GLU A 116 -6.07 -11.26 2.27
C GLU A 116 -6.83 -10.04 1.73
N LEU A 117 -6.33 -9.37 0.68
CA LEU A 117 -6.96 -8.17 0.12
C LEU A 117 -8.11 -8.46 -0.86
N ALA A 118 -8.17 -9.64 -1.46
CA ALA A 118 -9.19 -9.95 -2.46
C ALA A 118 -10.63 -9.66 -2.00
N PRO A 119 -11.08 -10.00 -0.76
CA PRO A 119 -12.43 -9.69 -0.30
C PRO A 119 -12.75 -8.19 -0.18
N TYR A 120 -11.74 -7.36 0.12
CA TYR A 120 -11.93 -5.92 0.28
C TYR A 120 -12.06 -5.19 -1.06
N ILE A 121 -11.50 -5.76 -2.13
CA ILE A 121 -11.48 -5.16 -3.47
C ILE A 121 -12.66 -5.65 -4.30
N ALA A 122 -13.12 -6.88 -4.09
CA ALA A 122 -14.17 -7.51 -4.89
C ALA A 122 -15.48 -6.68 -4.96
N ASP A 123 -15.86 -6.05 -3.87
CA ASP A 123 -17.10 -5.29 -3.74
C ASP A 123 -16.88 -3.76 -3.76
N ALA A 124 -15.62 -3.31 -3.83
CA ALA A 124 -15.30 -1.89 -3.79
C ALA A 124 -15.44 -1.24 -5.18
N THR A 125 -16.11 -0.10 -5.25
CA THR A 125 -16.12 0.75 -6.46
C THR A 125 -14.90 1.66 -6.54
N HIS A 126 -14.41 2.10 -5.39
CA HIS A 126 -13.23 2.96 -5.26
C HIS A 126 -12.28 2.41 -4.21
N VAL A 127 -11.02 2.29 -4.56
CA VAL A 127 -9.92 1.92 -3.66
C VAL A 127 -8.84 2.98 -3.74
N PHE A 128 -8.43 3.48 -2.58
CA PHE A 128 -7.26 4.34 -2.42
C PHE A 128 -6.08 3.51 -1.93
N THR A 129 -4.90 3.73 -2.47
CA THR A 129 -3.71 2.99 -2.07
C THR A 129 -2.43 3.76 -2.38
N HIS A 130 -1.30 3.21 -2.00
CA HIS A 130 0.02 3.71 -2.35
C HIS A 130 0.20 3.90 -3.86
N ASN A 131 1.12 4.75 -4.24
CA ASN A 131 1.45 4.94 -5.64
C ASN A 131 2.44 3.88 -6.17
N PRO A 132 2.59 3.73 -7.51
CA PRO A 132 3.42 2.68 -8.09
C PRO A 132 4.93 2.88 -7.87
N TRP A 133 5.35 3.99 -7.28
CA TRP A 133 6.75 4.26 -6.94
C TRP A 133 7.00 4.33 -5.42
N GLY A 134 6.00 3.93 -4.60
CA GLY A 134 6.14 3.78 -3.15
C GLY A 134 6.44 5.08 -2.42
N GLU A 135 5.82 6.20 -2.82
CA GLU A 135 6.00 7.53 -2.26
C GLU A 135 7.48 7.96 -2.25
N TYR A 136 8.16 7.69 -1.17
CA TYR A 136 9.59 7.98 -1.01
C TYR A 136 10.51 6.81 -1.40
N GLY A 137 9.96 5.74 -1.99
CA GLY A 137 10.71 4.57 -2.42
C GLY A 137 10.65 3.41 -1.42
N HIS A 138 9.50 3.18 -0.80
CA HIS A 138 9.30 2.03 0.09
C HIS A 138 8.81 0.82 -0.72
N GLU A 139 9.56 -0.27 -0.70
CA GLU A 139 9.28 -1.48 -1.48
C GLU A 139 7.92 -2.09 -1.15
N GLU A 140 7.52 -2.10 0.12
CA GLU A 140 6.22 -2.63 0.54
C GLU A 140 5.05 -1.75 0.09
N HIS A 141 5.23 -0.43 -0.02
CA HIS A 141 4.21 0.44 -0.63
C HIS A 141 4.00 0.07 -2.09
N VAL A 142 5.10 -0.17 -2.84
CA VAL A 142 5.02 -0.64 -4.23
C VAL A 142 4.35 -2.01 -4.32
N MET A 143 4.62 -2.92 -3.38
CA MET A 143 3.95 -4.21 -3.29
C MET A 143 2.44 -4.05 -3.10
N VAL A 144 2.01 -3.26 -2.12
CA VAL A 144 0.59 -3.01 -1.84
C VAL A 144 -0.09 -2.41 -3.07
N HIS A 145 0.51 -1.37 -3.68
CA HIS A 145 0.00 -0.79 -4.92
C HIS A 145 -0.19 -1.84 -6.02
N ARG A 146 0.81 -2.69 -6.25
CA ARG A 146 0.78 -3.70 -7.32
C ARG A 146 -0.31 -4.73 -7.08
N VAL A 147 -0.39 -5.26 -5.85
CA VAL A 147 -1.39 -6.26 -5.48
C VAL A 147 -2.81 -5.69 -5.62
N VAL A 148 -3.05 -4.47 -5.14
CA VAL A 148 -4.34 -3.78 -5.28
C VAL A 148 -4.69 -3.57 -6.75
N SER A 149 -3.76 -3.06 -7.54
CA SER A 149 -3.97 -2.78 -8.96
C SER A 149 -4.28 -4.06 -9.76
N ASP A 150 -3.57 -5.15 -9.49
CA ASP A 150 -3.78 -6.43 -10.16
C ASP A 150 -5.15 -7.05 -9.79
N LEU A 151 -5.56 -6.96 -8.53
CA LEU A 151 -6.87 -7.44 -8.08
C LEU A 151 -8.02 -6.60 -8.69
N ALA A 152 -7.83 -5.29 -8.78
CA ALA A 152 -8.82 -4.39 -9.36
C ALA A 152 -8.93 -4.52 -10.90
N ALA A 153 -7.88 -4.97 -11.58
CA ALA A 153 -7.82 -5.02 -13.04
C ALA A 153 -8.89 -5.93 -13.70
N SER A 154 -9.42 -6.91 -12.96
CA SER A 154 -10.46 -7.82 -13.45
C SER A 154 -11.90 -7.30 -13.26
N GLY A 155 -12.08 -6.17 -12.58
CA GLY A 155 -13.38 -5.60 -12.21
C GLY A 155 -13.60 -4.19 -12.74
N SER A 156 -14.58 -3.52 -12.13
CA SER A 156 -14.89 -2.10 -12.39
C SER A 156 -14.34 -1.15 -11.32
N THR A 157 -13.56 -1.68 -10.40
CA THR A 157 -12.97 -0.93 -9.29
C THR A 157 -12.00 0.14 -9.79
N ARG A 158 -12.19 1.38 -9.37
CA ARG A 158 -11.28 2.48 -9.67
C ARG A 158 -10.21 2.57 -8.58
N VAL A 159 -8.96 2.55 -8.98
CA VAL A 159 -7.82 2.69 -8.08
C VAL A 159 -7.30 4.12 -8.11
N TRP A 160 -7.20 4.73 -6.92
CA TRP A 160 -6.67 6.05 -6.68
C TRP A 160 -5.38 5.94 -5.86
N TYR A 161 -4.40 6.77 -6.12
CA TYR A 161 -3.14 6.73 -5.40
C TYR A 161 -2.57 8.12 -5.13
N SER A 162 -1.67 8.21 -4.15
CA SER A 162 -0.98 9.45 -3.80
C SER A 162 -0.13 9.94 -4.97
N ASN A 163 0.06 11.25 -5.05
CA ASN A 163 0.93 11.87 -6.07
C ASN A 163 2.32 12.26 -5.53
N TYR A 164 2.67 11.79 -4.33
CA TYR A 164 3.96 12.09 -3.73
C TYR A 164 5.09 11.34 -4.44
N ALA A 165 6.24 11.99 -4.59
CA ALA A 165 7.47 11.39 -5.11
C ALA A 165 8.69 11.98 -4.41
N SER A 166 9.74 11.17 -4.31
CA SER A 166 11.05 11.56 -3.78
C SER A 166 12.13 11.46 -4.85
N SER A 167 13.35 11.88 -4.51
CA SER A 167 14.52 11.67 -5.38
C SER A 167 14.78 10.18 -5.65
N TRP A 168 14.50 9.30 -4.70
CA TRP A 168 14.65 7.86 -4.85
C TRP A 168 13.69 7.29 -5.88
N SER A 169 12.43 7.58 -5.73
CA SER A 169 11.36 7.02 -6.57
C SER A 169 11.19 7.70 -7.93
N THR A 170 11.89 8.81 -8.18
CA THR A 170 11.74 9.60 -9.43
C THR A 170 11.96 8.77 -10.69
N GLY A 171 12.95 7.87 -10.70
CA GLY A 171 13.22 6.99 -11.85
C GLY A 171 12.02 6.10 -12.21
N LEU A 172 11.42 5.45 -11.22
CA LEU A 172 10.24 4.61 -11.41
C LEU A 172 9.02 5.45 -11.78
N MET A 173 8.82 6.60 -11.12
CA MET A 173 7.75 7.55 -11.44
C MET A 173 7.80 7.98 -12.91
N LEU A 174 8.97 8.38 -13.41
CA LEU A 174 9.13 8.78 -14.81
C LEU A 174 8.86 7.63 -15.79
N ARG A 175 9.26 6.41 -15.47
CA ARG A 175 8.92 5.22 -16.27
C ARG A 175 7.43 4.94 -16.27
N TYR A 176 6.76 5.10 -15.15
CA TYR A 176 5.32 4.88 -15.02
C TYR A 176 4.51 5.96 -15.74
N CYS A 177 4.82 7.23 -15.53
CA CYS A 177 4.10 8.37 -16.12
C CYS A 177 4.49 8.64 -17.58
N GLY A 178 5.62 8.16 -18.04
CA GLY A 178 6.12 8.36 -19.41
C GLY A 178 5.65 7.33 -20.45
N ARG A 179 4.68 6.50 -20.10
CA ARG A 179 4.10 5.44 -20.98
C ARG A 179 2.92 5.94 -21.77
#